data_5a3cf66a3a356e6a04b73405c3d18654
#
_entry.id   5a3cf66a3a356e6a04b73405c3d18654
#
_cell.length_a   1.000
_cell.length_b   1.000
_cell.length_c   1.000
_cell.angle_alpha   90.00
_cell.angle_beta   90.00
_cell.angle_gamma   90.00
#
_symmetry.space_group_name_H-M   'P 1'
#
loop_
_entity.id
_entity.type
_entity.pdbx_description
1 polymer ?
#
loop_
_entity_poly.entity_id
_entity_poly.type
_entity_poly.pdbx_seq_one_letter_code
_entity_poly.pdbx_strand_id
1 'polypeptide(L)'
;MRVKRSDSTCMPRQKPANASPDAAVTFSIAELAREFDITPRAIRFYENHGILAPVRGAGGRRIYSPRDRTRLKLTLRGKRLGLTLAQIRELIDMYESPKDAVPQARRFLAVLRQHRAALEQQREDIEVTLAEIARHEAECRRILGGGRK
;
A
#
# COMPACT_ATOMS: atom_id res chain seq x y z
N MET A 1 -18.81 -82.49 0.65
CA MET A 1 -17.62 -82.03 1.39
C MET A 1 -17.46 -80.50 1.15
N ARG A 2 -17.32 -79.77 2.21
CA ARG A 2 -17.54 -78.32 2.29
C ARG A 2 -16.34 -77.55 1.87
N VAL A 3 -16.49 -76.64 0.87
CA VAL A 3 -15.51 -75.62 0.53
C VAL A 3 -15.85 -74.38 1.32
N LYS A 4 -14.92 -73.88 2.15
CA LYS A 4 -15.03 -72.65 2.91
C LYS A 4 -14.65 -71.46 2.03
N ARG A 5 -15.53 -70.47 2.03
CA ARG A 5 -15.33 -69.15 1.41
C ARG A 5 -14.41 -68.32 2.29
N SER A 6 -13.39 -67.75 1.69
CA SER A 6 -12.53 -66.77 2.30
C SER A 6 -13.13 -65.38 2.14
N ASP A 7 -13.43 -64.77 3.27
CA ASP A 7 -13.95 -63.39 3.35
C ASP A 7 -12.85 -62.40 2.95
N SER A 8 -13.15 -61.64 1.91
CA SER A 8 -12.39 -60.46 1.53
C SER A 8 -12.74 -59.33 2.45
N THR A 9 -11.91 -59.04 3.44
CA THR A 9 -12.02 -57.87 4.30
C THR A 9 -11.77 -56.60 3.49
N CYS A 10 -12.88 -55.92 3.21
CA CYS A 10 -12.87 -54.60 2.63
C CYS A 10 -12.35 -53.60 3.68
N MET A 11 -11.14 -53.12 3.50
CA MET A 11 -10.60 -52.04 4.32
C MET A 11 -11.33 -50.73 4.00
N PRO A 12 -11.83 -50.00 4.99
CA PRO A 12 -12.44 -48.69 4.76
C PRO A 12 -11.36 -47.69 4.34
N ARG A 13 -11.62 -47.08 3.19
CA ARG A 13 -10.86 -45.94 2.68
C ARG A 13 -10.86 -44.84 3.73
N GLN A 14 -9.71 -44.63 4.39
CA GLN A 14 -9.55 -43.48 5.26
C GLN A 14 -9.67 -42.20 4.44
N LYS A 15 -10.71 -41.45 4.70
CA LYS A 15 -10.80 -40.04 4.34
C LYS A 15 -9.59 -39.30 4.91
N PRO A 16 -8.91 -38.44 4.15
CA PRO A 16 -7.94 -37.55 4.76
C PRO A 16 -8.71 -36.63 5.70
N ALA A 17 -8.48 -36.82 6.99
CA ALA A 17 -8.98 -35.95 8.03
C ALA A 17 -8.22 -34.61 7.99
N ASN A 18 -8.98 -33.54 8.21
CA ASN A 18 -8.55 -32.22 8.59
C ASN A 18 -7.78 -31.39 7.55
N ALA A 19 -8.53 -30.82 6.61
CA ALA A 19 -8.29 -29.44 6.28
C ALA A 19 -8.69 -28.60 7.51
N SER A 20 -7.74 -28.15 8.28
CA SER A 20 -7.94 -27.15 9.33
C SER A 20 -8.57 -25.91 8.70
N PRO A 21 -9.68 -25.36 9.26
CA PRO A 21 -10.37 -24.23 8.67
C PRO A 21 -9.65 -22.88 8.88
N ASP A 22 -8.34 -22.89 9.13
CA ASP A 22 -7.54 -21.70 9.38
C ASP A 22 -6.22 -21.74 8.59
N ALA A 23 -6.33 -22.02 7.31
CA ALA A 23 -5.27 -21.63 6.37
C ALA A 23 -5.34 -20.11 6.26
N ALA A 24 -4.68 -19.41 7.21
CA ALA A 24 -4.60 -17.96 7.21
C ALA A 24 -4.18 -17.51 5.81
N VAL A 25 -5.04 -16.73 5.15
CA VAL A 25 -4.75 -16.17 3.82
C VAL A 25 -3.43 -15.42 3.92
N THR A 26 -2.45 -15.85 3.16
CA THR A 26 -1.12 -15.23 3.16
C THR A 26 -0.74 -14.83 1.73
N PHE A 27 0.14 -13.87 1.62
CA PHE A 27 0.57 -13.32 0.33
C PHE A 27 2.08 -13.39 0.21
N SER A 28 2.56 -13.72 -0.97
CA SER A 28 3.95 -13.55 -1.35
C SER A 28 4.22 -12.11 -1.80
N ILE A 29 5.48 -11.71 -1.84
CA ILE A 29 5.87 -10.40 -2.37
C ILE A 29 5.46 -10.21 -3.84
N ALA A 30 5.47 -11.29 -4.64
CA ALA A 30 5.10 -11.25 -6.06
C ALA A 30 3.59 -11.04 -6.25
N GLU A 31 2.77 -11.64 -5.40
CA GLU A 31 1.32 -11.45 -5.43
C GLU A 31 0.94 -10.02 -5.07
N LEU A 32 1.52 -9.48 -3.98
CA LEU A 32 1.29 -8.07 -3.60
C LEU A 32 1.80 -7.09 -4.66
N ALA A 33 2.97 -7.35 -5.25
CA ALA A 33 3.52 -6.51 -6.31
C ALA A 33 2.59 -6.44 -7.53
N ARG A 34 2.02 -7.59 -7.93
CA ARG A 34 1.07 -7.68 -9.03
C ARG A 34 -0.28 -7.05 -8.69
N GLU A 35 -0.80 -7.30 -7.49
CA GLU A 35 -2.10 -6.76 -7.06
C GLU A 35 -2.11 -5.23 -7.03
N PHE A 36 -1.02 -4.62 -6.56
CA PHE A 36 -0.94 -3.16 -6.38
C PHE A 36 -0.21 -2.42 -7.50
N ASP A 37 0.22 -3.14 -8.53
CA ASP A 37 1.00 -2.61 -9.66
C ASP A 37 2.25 -1.82 -9.19
N ILE A 38 3.02 -2.45 -8.31
CA ILE A 38 4.27 -1.90 -7.77
C ILE A 38 5.40 -2.93 -7.82
N THR A 39 6.63 -2.45 -7.74
CA THR A 39 7.78 -3.35 -7.75
C THR A 39 8.00 -4.04 -6.39
N PRO A 40 8.55 -5.27 -6.37
CA PRO A 40 9.00 -5.91 -5.13
C PRO A 40 10.00 -5.06 -4.34
N ARG A 41 10.77 -4.20 -5.02
CA ARG A 41 11.71 -3.26 -4.39
C ARG A 41 10.94 -2.21 -3.57
N ALA A 42 9.83 -1.69 -4.08
CA ALA A 42 8.99 -0.75 -3.34
C ALA A 42 8.38 -1.38 -2.09
N ILE A 43 7.95 -2.65 -2.15
CA ILE A 43 7.44 -3.37 -0.98
C ILE A 43 8.52 -3.52 0.08
N ARG A 44 9.75 -3.91 -0.29
CA ARG A 44 10.89 -3.99 0.64
C ARG A 44 11.26 -2.63 1.24
N PHE A 45 11.11 -1.57 0.47
CA PHE A 45 11.30 -0.22 0.97
C PHE A 45 10.31 0.11 2.09
N TYR A 46 9.03 -0.23 1.94
CA TYR A 46 8.02 -0.05 3.00
C TYR A 46 8.25 -0.96 4.22
N GLU A 47 8.75 -2.19 4.01
CA GLU A 47 9.20 -3.08 5.07
C GLU A 47 10.34 -2.44 5.88
N ASN A 48 11.37 -1.91 5.21
CA ASN A 48 12.50 -1.25 5.87
C ASN A 48 12.10 0.00 6.67
N HIS A 49 11.00 0.65 6.30
CA HIS A 49 10.42 1.78 7.04
C HIS A 49 9.43 1.34 8.15
N GLY A 50 9.33 0.04 8.42
CA GLY A 50 8.49 -0.51 9.48
C GLY A 50 6.99 -0.37 9.22
N ILE A 51 6.57 -0.17 7.97
CA ILE A 51 5.16 -0.14 7.57
C ILE A 51 4.62 -1.55 7.43
N LEU A 52 5.42 -2.47 6.90
CA LEU A 52 5.09 -3.88 6.72
C LEU A 52 6.00 -4.73 7.62
N ALA A 53 5.47 -5.84 8.13
CA ALA A 53 6.20 -6.75 9.00
C ALA A 53 5.98 -8.23 8.60
N PRO A 54 6.47 -8.65 7.40
CA PRO A 54 6.30 -10.02 6.95
C PRO A 54 7.02 -10.99 7.87
N VAL A 55 6.43 -12.16 8.06
CA VAL A 55 7.11 -13.28 8.71
C VAL A 55 7.98 -14.03 7.70
N ARG A 56 9.02 -14.69 8.17
CA ARG A 56 9.84 -15.57 7.34
C ARG A 56 9.34 -16.99 7.47
N GLY A 57 8.87 -17.56 6.37
CA GLY A 57 8.45 -18.94 6.25
C GLY A 57 9.61 -19.88 5.95
N ALA A 58 9.28 -21.13 5.64
CA ALA A 58 10.24 -22.15 5.24
C ALA A 58 11.10 -21.65 4.06
N GLY A 59 12.42 -21.86 4.14
CA GLY A 59 13.36 -21.39 3.12
C GLY A 59 13.60 -19.88 3.11
N GLY A 60 13.28 -19.17 4.20
CA GLY A 60 13.56 -17.73 4.33
C GLY A 60 12.66 -16.81 3.48
N ARG A 61 11.61 -17.34 2.87
CA ARG A 61 10.67 -16.58 2.03
C ARG A 61 9.83 -15.63 2.90
N ARG A 62 9.60 -14.42 2.40
CA ARG A 62 8.71 -13.44 3.02
C ARG A 62 7.26 -13.84 2.81
N ILE A 63 6.50 -13.87 3.89
CA ILE A 63 5.08 -14.17 3.92
C ILE A 63 4.37 -12.97 4.55
N TYR A 64 3.47 -12.36 3.80
CA TYR A 64 2.70 -11.19 4.22
C TYR A 64 1.30 -11.61 4.67
N SER A 65 0.84 -11.02 5.75
CA SER A 65 -0.49 -11.22 6.31
C SER A 65 -1.55 -10.36 5.59
N PRO A 66 -2.86 -10.64 5.79
CA PRO A 66 -3.93 -9.75 5.36
C PRO A 66 -3.82 -8.34 5.94
N ARG A 67 -3.24 -8.24 7.14
CA ARG A 67 -2.92 -6.97 7.78
C ARG A 67 -1.87 -6.19 6.99
N ASP A 68 -0.78 -6.85 6.59
CA ASP A 68 0.25 -6.22 5.75
C ASP A 68 -0.31 -5.76 4.40
N ARG A 69 -1.18 -6.55 3.79
CA ARG A 69 -1.88 -6.18 2.56
C ARG A 69 -2.73 -4.92 2.75
N THR A 70 -3.47 -4.81 3.85
CA THR A 70 -4.25 -3.63 4.18
C THR A 70 -3.36 -2.41 4.44
N ARG A 71 -2.27 -2.57 5.21
CA ARG A 71 -1.28 -1.53 5.46
C ARG A 71 -0.65 -1.03 4.17
N LEU A 72 -0.30 -1.92 3.24
CA LEU A 72 0.22 -1.57 1.92
C LEU A 72 -0.79 -0.74 1.13
N LYS A 73 -2.04 -1.16 1.09
CA LYS A 73 -3.14 -0.42 0.42
C LYS A 73 -3.30 1.00 0.97
N LEU A 74 -3.27 1.14 2.29
CA LEU A 74 -3.36 2.46 2.96
C LEU A 74 -2.12 3.31 2.68
N THR A 75 -0.94 2.69 2.66
CA THR A 75 0.33 3.37 2.33
C THR A 75 0.29 3.97 0.93
N LEU A 76 -0.14 3.20 -0.05
CA LEU A 76 -0.24 3.67 -1.44
C LEU A 76 -1.27 4.80 -1.60
N ARG A 77 -2.37 4.76 -0.83
CA ARG A 77 -3.33 5.87 -0.78
C ARG A 77 -2.71 7.13 -0.18
N GLY A 78 -2.03 7.00 0.95
CA GLY A 78 -1.34 8.12 1.59
C GLY A 78 -0.27 8.75 0.69
N LYS A 79 0.49 7.92 -0.03
CA LYS A 79 1.47 8.40 -1.02
C LYS A 79 0.82 9.21 -2.15
N ARG A 80 -0.33 8.78 -2.65
CA ARG A 80 -1.09 9.55 -3.67
C ARG A 80 -1.58 10.90 -3.15
N LEU A 81 -1.87 10.99 -1.86
CA LEU A 81 -2.21 12.25 -1.20
C LEU A 81 -0.98 13.13 -0.91
N GLY A 82 0.24 12.66 -1.22
CA GLY A 82 1.48 13.38 -0.98
C GLY A 82 1.97 13.32 0.48
N LEU A 83 1.41 12.45 1.31
CA LEU A 83 1.83 12.30 2.71
C LEU A 83 3.23 11.68 2.78
N THR A 84 4.00 12.08 3.79
CA THR A 84 5.29 11.47 4.11
C THR A 84 5.09 10.06 4.68
N LEU A 85 6.11 9.20 4.59
CA LEU A 85 6.03 7.85 5.16
C LEU A 85 5.83 7.85 6.67
N ALA A 86 6.39 8.84 7.38
CA ALA A 86 6.20 9.00 8.82
C ALA A 86 4.73 9.29 9.16
N GLN A 87 4.09 10.22 8.45
CA GLN A 87 2.67 10.53 8.59
C GLN A 87 1.79 9.32 8.26
N ILE A 88 2.11 8.60 7.18
CA ILE A 88 1.38 7.41 6.77
C ILE A 88 1.47 6.33 7.84
N ARG A 89 2.68 6.07 8.38
CA ARG A 89 2.89 5.09 9.44
C ARG A 89 2.10 5.43 10.69
N GLU A 90 2.20 6.68 11.15
CA GLU A 90 1.44 7.17 12.31
C GLU A 90 -0.07 6.94 12.13
N LEU A 91 -0.61 7.27 10.95
CA LEU A 91 -2.03 7.06 10.64
C LEU A 91 -2.43 5.60 10.63
N ILE A 92 -1.60 4.72 10.06
CA ILE A 92 -1.87 3.28 9.99
C ILE A 92 -1.84 2.68 11.41
N ASP A 93 -0.83 3.03 12.20
CA ASP A 93 -0.68 2.50 13.57
C ASP A 93 -1.85 2.94 14.48
N MET A 94 -2.41 4.13 14.26
CA MET A 94 -3.64 4.57 14.92
C MET A 94 -4.87 3.74 14.53
N TYR A 95 -4.99 3.30 13.28
CA TYR A 95 -6.12 2.51 12.78
C TYR A 95 -6.19 1.11 13.40
N GLU A 96 -5.09 0.61 13.92
CA GLU A 96 -5.00 -0.73 14.49
C GLU A 96 -5.37 -0.78 15.98
N SER A 97 -5.59 0.38 16.61
CA SER A 97 -6.06 0.47 18.00
C SER A 97 -7.57 0.75 18.03
N PRO A 98 -8.43 -0.24 18.31
CA PRO A 98 -9.90 -0.09 18.14
C PRO A 98 -10.57 0.81 19.16
N LYS A 99 -9.85 1.37 20.14
CA LYS A 99 -10.47 1.98 21.31
C LYS A 99 -10.95 3.42 21.17
N ASP A 100 -10.52 4.16 20.13
CA ASP A 100 -10.82 5.60 20.05
C ASP A 100 -10.95 6.11 18.59
N ALA A 101 -11.97 5.69 17.87
CA ALA A 101 -12.20 6.11 16.48
C ALA A 101 -12.35 7.64 16.31
N VAL A 102 -12.91 8.34 17.30
CA VAL A 102 -13.15 9.80 17.23
C VAL A 102 -11.86 10.60 17.39
N PRO A 103 -10.98 10.39 18.37
CA PRO A 103 -9.69 11.04 18.46
C PRO A 103 -8.81 10.77 17.23
N GLN A 104 -8.82 9.56 16.71
CA GLN A 104 -8.08 9.17 15.50
C GLN A 104 -8.56 9.96 14.27
N ALA A 105 -9.87 10.02 14.06
CA ALA A 105 -10.45 10.79 12.96
C ALA A 105 -10.13 12.29 13.07
N ARG A 106 -10.14 12.87 14.27
CA ARG A 106 -9.74 14.25 14.51
C ARG A 106 -8.28 14.51 14.15
N ARG A 107 -7.38 13.61 14.56
CA ARG A 107 -5.94 13.74 14.25
C ARG A 107 -5.68 13.58 12.75
N PHE A 108 -6.33 12.61 12.11
CA PHE A 108 -6.26 12.45 10.66
C PHE A 108 -6.75 13.69 9.92
N LEU A 109 -7.88 14.24 10.34
CA LEU A 109 -8.42 15.47 9.76
C LEU A 109 -7.46 16.65 9.92
N ALA A 110 -6.77 16.77 11.07
CA ALA A 110 -5.76 17.80 11.28
C ALA A 110 -4.58 17.66 10.30
N VAL A 111 -4.05 16.45 10.11
CA VAL A 111 -2.98 16.17 9.15
C VAL A 111 -3.41 16.49 7.72
N LEU A 112 -4.62 16.08 7.32
CA LEU A 112 -5.15 16.37 5.99
C LEU A 112 -5.33 17.89 5.75
N ARG A 113 -5.82 18.63 6.74
CA ARG A 113 -5.98 20.10 6.66
C ARG A 113 -4.64 20.80 6.51
N GLN A 114 -3.65 20.40 7.29
CA GLN A 114 -2.30 20.97 7.19
C GLN A 114 -1.68 20.70 5.81
N HIS A 115 -1.82 19.48 5.32
CA HIS A 115 -1.28 19.10 4.01
C HIS A 115 -2.01 19.85 2.87
N ARG A 116 -3.33 19.96 2.97
CA ARG A 116 -4.13 20.74 2.02
C ARG A 116 -3.69 22.20 1.98
N ALA A 117 -3.52 22.85 3.13
CA ALA A 117 -3.07 24.24 3.20
C ALA A 117 -1.69 24.43 2.54
N ALA A 118 -0.76 23.49 2.76
CA ALA A 118 0.55 23.53 2.10
C ALA A 118 0.45 23.40 0.57
N LEU A 119 -0.43 22.53 0.06
CA LEU A 119 -0.65 22.38 -1.38
C LEU A 119 -1.34 23.60 -2.00
N GLU A 120 -2.26 24.23 -1.27
CA GLU A 120 -2.92 25.47 -1.70
C GLU A 120 -1.89 26.61 -1.81
N GLN A 121 -0.98 26.72 -0.85
CA GLN A 121 0.13 27.70 -0.91
C GLN A 121 1.06 27.42 -2.10
N GLN A 122 1.48 26.17 -2.30
CA GLN A 122 2.30 25.80 -3.46
C GLN A 122 1.63 26.12 -4.79
N ARG A 123 0.33 25.94 -4.88
CA ARG A 123 -0.43 26.30 -6.08
C ARG A 123 -0.36 27.81 -6.35
N GLU A 124 -0.56 28.65 -5.32
CA GLU A 124 -0.45 30.10 -5.44
C GLU A 124 0.96 30.53 -5.88
N ASP A 125 2.00 29.96 -5.30
CA ASP A 125 3.40 30.23 -5.67
C ASP A 125 3.70 29.86 -7.12
N ILE A 126 3.13 28.74 -7.59
CA ILE A 126 3.23 28.31 -9.00
C ILE A 126 2.49 29.31 -9.92
N GLU A 127 1.30 29.75 -9.56
CA GLU A 127 0.52 30.72 -10.35
C GLU A 127 1.28 32.05 -10.50
N VAL A 128 1.90 32.55 -9.42
CA VAL A 128 2.77 33.74 -9.45
C VAL A 128 3.96 33.52 -10.40
N THR A 129 4.65 32.40 -10.27
CA THR A 129 5.81 32.08 -11.11
C THR A 129 5.43 32.00 -12.59
N LEU A 130 4.29 31.36 -12.92
CA LEU A 130 3.79 31.29 -14.28
C LEU A 130 3.46 32.66 -14.87
N ALA A 131 2.89 33.56 -14.05
CA ALA A 131 2.61 34.93 -14.46
C ALA A 131 3.90 35.73 -14.74
N GLU A 132 4.96 35.51 -13.97
CA GLU A 132 6.28 36.12 -14.21
C GLU A 132 6.91 35.59 -15.49
N ILE A 133 6.88 34.29 -15.74
CA ILE A 133 7.36 33.68 -16.96
C ILE A 133 6.63 34.28 -18.17
N ALA A 134 5.30 34.35 -18.12
CA ALA A 134 4.51 34.90 -19.22
C ALA A 134 4.87 36.36 -19.54
N ARG A 135 5.16 37.18 -18.52
CA ARG A 135 5.65 38.56 -18.70
C ARG A 135 7.00 38.59 -19.42
N HIS A 136 7.94 37.78 -18.99
CA HIS A 136 9.26 37.71 -19.62
C HIS A 136 9.20 37.17 -21.05
N GLU A 137 8.37 36.16 -21.30
CA GLU A 137 8.13 35.68 -22.64
C GLU A 137 7.55 36.74 -23.58
N ALA A 138 6.58 37.54 -23.09
CA ALA A 138 6.00 38.63 -23.88
C ALA A 138 7.04 39.71 -24.22
N GLU A 139 7.92 40.05 -23.26
CA GLU A 139 8.98 40.99 -23.51
C GLU A 139 10.00 40.46 -24.52
N CYS A 140 10.41 39.20 -24.41
CA CYS A 140 11.30 38.58 -25.40
C CYS A 140 10.67 38.57 -26.80
N ARG A 141 9.38 38.24 -26.92
CA ARG A 141 8.67 38.28 -28.21
C ARG A 141 8.63 39.70 -28.79
N ARG A 142 8.44 40.72 -27.96
CA ARG A 142 8.48 42.11 -28.39
C ARG A 142 9.84 42.52 -28.94
N ILE A 143 10.94 42.15 -28.28
CA ILE A 143 12.32 42.39 -28.74
C ILE A 143 12.58 41.70 -30.06
N LEU A 144 12.22 40.42 -30.17
CA LEU A 144 12.43 39.60 -31.36
C LEU A 144 11.57 40.10 -32.57
N GLY A 145 10.36 40.60 -32.30
CA GLY A 145 9.46 41.14 -33.34
C GLY A 145 9.86 42.55 -33.78
N GLY A 146 10.51 43.36 -32.95
CA GLY A 146 10.96 44.72 -33.27
C GLY A 146 12.23 44.80 -34.09
N GLY A 147 12.94 43.70 -34.33
CA GLY A 147 14.18 43.64 -35.11
C GLY A 147 14.00 43.52 -36.64
N ARG A 148 12.78 43.70 -37.17
CA ARG A 148 12.52 43.77 -38.63
C ARG A 148 12.19 45.22 -39.04
N LYS A 149 13.22 46.02 -39.21
CA LYS A 149 13.22 47.22 -40.08
C LYS A 149 14.43 47.11 -41.02
#